data_2cd3e40b9480d096497a8d3503617056
#
_entry.id   2cd3e40b9480d096497a8d3503617056
#
_cell.length_a   1.000
_cell.length_b   1.000
_cell.length_c   1.000
_cell.angle_alpha   90.00
_cell.angle_beta   90.00
_cell.angle_gamma   90.00
#
_symmetry.space_group_name_H-M   'P 1'
#
loop_
_entity.id
_entity.type
_entity.pdbx_description
1 polymer ?
#
loop_
_entity_poly.entity_id
_entity_poly.type
_entity_poly.pdbx_seq_one_letter_code
_entity_poly.pdbx_strand_id
1 'polypeptide(L)'
;MKKIIHFIFWCFGWRIDKTAPVDVKKCVIVVGPHTSNWDFVIGRMAFQTYGVKGKFLIKKQLFFFPLGLLLKAIGGIPVDRSKNNNLTTTALRHFEENETMYLVFSPEGTRSYNPNWKKGFYHIAIKANVPIYICYVDYEKKIGGFHSLYYPTGDVDADILYIKNILKNFKGRFPEKGID
;
A
#
# COMPACT_ATOMS: atom_id res chain seq x y z
N MET A 1 -3.21 -2.28 22.08
CA MET A 1 -2.38 -1.81 20.95
C MET A 1 -2.95 -0.56 20.25
N LYS A 2 -4.22 -0.53 19.79
CA LYS A 2 -4.78 0.64 19.09
C LYS A 2 -4.63 1.95 19.87
N LYS A 3 -4.95 1.98 21.17
CA LYS A 3 -4.82 3.18 22.02
C LYS A 3 -3.37 3.72 22.10
N ILE A 4 -2.38 2.82 22.16
CA ILE A 4 -0.96 3.18 22.19
C ILE A 4 -0.53 3.82 20.87
N ILE A 5 -0.97 3.27 19.74
CA ILE A 5 -0.68 3.82 18.42
C ILE A 5 -1.30 5.22 18.26
N HIS A 6 -2.57 5.40 18.68
CA HIS A 6 -3.20 6.71 18.67
C HIS A 6 -2.44 7.73 19.53
N PHE A 7 -1.97 7.32 20.71
CA PHE A 7 -1.16 8.17 21.59
C PHE A 7 0.18 8.57 20.92
N ILE A 8 0.87 7.59 20.29
CA ILE A 8 2.11 7.87 19.55
C ILE A 8 1.83 8.86 18.40
N PHE A 9 0.81 8.64 17.60
CA PHE A 9 0.44 9.58 16.53
C PHE A 9 0.15 10.97 17.08
N TRP A 10 -0.59 11.07 18.17
CA TRP A 10 -0.89 12.33 18.83
C TRP A 10 0.38 13.05 19.30
N CYS A 11 1.33 12.36 19.95
CA CYS A 11 2.61 12.93 20.38
C CYS A 11 3.42 13.56 19.23
N PHE A 12 3.33 12.97 18.02
CA PHE A 12 4.00 13.50 16.82
C PHE A 12 3.13 14.43 15.97
N GLY A 13 1.93 14.78 16.47
CA GLY A 13 0.96 15.64 15.79
C GLY A 13 0.29 14.99 14.58
N TRP A 14 0.41 13.65 14.42
CA TRP A 14 -0.26 12.90 13.37
C TRP A 14 -1.72 12.60 13.72
N ARG A 15 -2.55 12.60 12.69
CA ARG A 15 -3.96 12.19 12.78
C ARG A 15 -4.22 11.04 11.81
N ILE A 16 -5.15 10.18 12.16
CA ILE A 16 -5.65 9.13 11.28
C ILE A 16 -7.00 9.60 10.79
N ASP A 17 -7.19 9.58 9.48
CA ASP A 17 -8.50 9.86 8.90
C ASP A 17 -9.50 8.83 9.43
N LYS A 18 -10.70 9.31 9.78
CA LYS A 18 -11.76 8.44 10.32
C LYS A 18 -12.47 7.64 9.23
N THR A 19 -12.21 7.94 7.97
CA THR A 19 -12.76 7.20 6.83
C THR A 19 -12.17 5.79 6.85
N ALA A 20 -12.83 4.90 7.56
CA ALA A 20 -12.43 3.50 7.62
C ALA A 20 -12.75 2.80 6.29
N PRO A 21 -11.94 1.80 5.90
CA PRO A 21 -12.31 0.96 4.78
C PRO A 21 -13.63 0.26 5.09
N VAL A 22 -14.61 0.54 4.28
CA VAL A 22 -15.92 -0.12 4.36
C VAL A 22 -15.72 -1.58 3.93
N ASP A 23 -16.30 -2.51 4.64
CA ASP A 23 -16.56 -3.95 4.39
C ASP A 23 -15.96 -4.65 3.16
N VAL A 24 -14.74 -4.29 2.75
CA VAL A 24 -14.04 -4.94 1.66
C VAL A 24 -13.15 -6.02 2.23
N LYS A 25 -13.49 -7.28 2.00
CA LYS A 25 -12.69 -8.43 2.46
C LYS A 25 -11.39 -8.59 1.68
N LYS A 26 -11.39 -8.26 0.38
CA LYS A 26 -10.23 -8.41 -0.51
C LYS A 26 -10.05 -7.16 -1.36
N CYS A 27 -8.86 -6.57 -1.34
CA CYS A 27 -8.50 -5.48 -2.25
C CYS A 27 -6.99 -5.36 -2.45
N VAL A 28 -6.61 -4.70 -3.53
CA VAL A 28 -5.28 -4.13 -3.67
C VAL A 28 -5.30 -2.75 -3.02
N ILE A 29 -4.34 -2.45 -2.17
CA ILE A 29 -4.16 -1.12 -1.57
C ILE A 29 -3.02 -0.41 -2.29
N VAL A 30 -3.28 0.77 -2.82
CA VAL A 30 -2.28 1.67 -3.39
C VAL A 30 -2.04 2.80 -2.40
N VAL A 31 -0.78 2.96 -1.98
CA VAL A 31 -0.37 4.01 -1.02
C VAL A 31 0.58 4.98 -1.72
N GLY A 32 0.28 6.26 -1.64
CA GLY A 32 1.12 7.34 -2.15
C GLY A 32 0.88 8.68 -1.42
N PRO A 33 1.73 9.68 -1.67
CA PRO A 33 3.03 9.57 -2.34
C PRO A 33 4.06 8.82 -1.47
N HIS A 34 4.98 8.06 -2.11
CA HIS A 34 6.00 7.27 -1.43
C HIS A 34 7.38 7.89 -1.58
N THR A 35 7.74 8.76 -0.66
CA THR A 35 8.97 9.56 -0.71
C THR A 35 9.97 9.24 0.40
N SER A 36 9.58 8.41 1.38
CA SER A 36 10.40 8.10 2.55
C SER A 36 10.17 6.68 3.07
N ASN A 37 11.17 6.11 3.77
CA ASN A 37 10.99 4.86 4.55
C ASN A 37 9.97 5.01 5.69
N TRP A 38 9.79 6.22 6.20
CA TRP A 38 8.83 6.51 7.25
C TRP A 38 7.38 6.31 6.81
N ASP A 39 7.10 6.41 5.50
CA ASP A 39 5.76 6.15 4.94
C ASP A 39 5.28 4.74 5.26
N PHE A 40 6.21 3.76 5.22
CA PHE A 40 5.92 2.38 5.62
C PHE A 40 5.55 2.29 7.11
N VAL A 41 6.32 2.95 7.98
CA VAL A 41 6.08 2.93 9.43
C VAL A 41 4.73 3.55 9.76
N ILE A 42 4.47 4.76 9.23
CA ILE A 42 3.22 5.49 9.43
C ILE A 42 2.03 4.70 8.87
N GLY A 43 2.13 4.23 7.62
CA GLY A 43 1.08 3.44 6.98
C GLY A 43 0.80 2.13 7.73
N ARG A 44 1.84 1.43 8.20
CA ARG A 44 1.70 0.20 8.98
C ARG A 44 0.98 0.43 10.32
N MET A 45 1.34 1.51 11.01
CA MET A 45 0.67 1.93 12.25
C MET A 45 -0.79 2.31 11.98
N ALA A 46 -1.06 3.09 10.92
CA ALA A 46 -2.41 3.46 10.51
C ALA A 46 -3.26 2.21 10.22
N PHE A 47 -2.77 1.25 9.44
CA PHE A 47 -3.50 0.00 9.16
C PHE A 47 -3.87 -0.76 10.42
N GLN A 48 -3.00 -0.79 11.44
CA GLN A 48 -3.32 -1.44 12.72
C GLN A 48 -4.50 -0.77 13.44
N THR A 49 -4.64 0.55 13.33
CA THR A 49 -5.78 1.26 13.96
C THR A 49 -7.11 0.92 13.30
N TYR A 50 -7.09 0.72 11.98
CA TYR A 50 -8.28 0.29 11.21
C TYR A 50 -8.55 -1.22 11.34
N GLY A 51 -7.61 -2.00 11.89
CA GLY A 51 -7.72 -3.46 11.92
C GLY A 51 -7.34 -4.13 10.59
N VAL A 52 -6.74 -3.38 9.67
CA VAL A 52 -6.32 -3.89 8.36
C VAL A 52 -4.97 -4.61 8.48
N LYS A 53 -4.94 -5.88 8.12
CA LYS A 53 -3.72 -6.70 8.09
C LYS A 53 -3.08 -6.65 6.69
N GLY A 54 -2.49 -5.50 6.34
CA GLY A 54 -1.81 -5.32 5.06
C GLY A 54 -0.70 -6.33 4.82
N LYS A 55 -0.63 -6.87 3.61
CA LYS A 55 0.38 -7.80 3.12
C LYS A 55 1.27 -7.12 2.09
N PHE A 56 2.56 -7.49 2.05
CA PHE A 56 3.57 -6.85 1.22
C PHE A 56 4.39 -7.90 0.49
N LEU A 57 4.55 -7.79 -0.83
CA LEU A 57 5.41 -8.68 -1.61
C LEU A 57 6.86 -8.25 -1.50
N ILE A 58 7.67 -9.03 -0.81
CA ILE A 58 9.07 -8.73 -0.49
C ILE A 58 9.98 -9.76 -1.16
N LYS A 59 11.16 -9.35 -1.63
CA LYS A 59 12.16 -10.25 -2.24
C LYS A 59 12.47 -11.41 -1.30
N LYS A 60 12.39 -12.66 -1.78
CA LYS A 60 12.64 -13.89 -1.02
C LYS A 60 14.02 -13.89 -0.33
N GLN A 61 15.03 -13.30 -0.97
CA GLN A 61 16.40 -13.22 -0.44
C GLN A 61 16.51 -12.46 0.89
N LEU A 62 15.52 -11.61 1.22
CA LEU A 62 15.49 -10.87 2.50
C LEU A 62 14.95 -11.71 3.68
N PHE A 63 14.41 -12.91 3.40
CA PHE A 63 13.81 -13.76 4.45
C PHE A 63 14.84 -14.71 5.10
N PHE A 64 16.04 -14.20 5.40
CA PHE A 64 17.02 -14.92 6.21
C PHE A 64 16.82 -14.68 7.71
N PHE A 65 17.31 -15.58 8.55
CA PHE A 65 17.22 -15.45 10.02
C PHE A 65 18.17 -14.34 10.52
N PRO A 66 17.73 -13.45 11.46
CA PRO A 66 16.40 -13.36 12.08
C PRO A 66 15.42 -12.45 11.29
N LEU A 67 15.88 -11.73 10.27
CA LEU A 67 15.10 -10.73 9.51
C LEU A 67 13.82 -11.33 8.91
N GLY A 68 13.87 -12.56 8.43
CA GLY A 68 12.73 -13.24 7.85
C GLY A 68 11.55 -13.41 8.81
N LEU A 69 11.81 -13.61 10.11
CA LEU A 69 10.76 -13.68 11.12
C LEU A 69 10.05 -12.34 11.28
N LEU A 70 10.82 -11.25 11.35
CA LEU A 70 10.28 -9.90 11.44
C LEU A 70 9.45 -9.56 10.19
N LEU A 71 9.98 -9.84 9.00
CA LEU A 71 9.27 -9.58 7.73
C LEU A 71 7.93 -10.34 7.67
N LYS A 72 7.89 -11.60 8.09
CA LYS A 72 6.64 -12.37 8.19
C LYS A 72 5.67 -11.75 9.19
N ALA A 73 6.16 -11.35 10.36
CA ALA A 73 5.33 -10.74 11.42
C ALA A 73 4.68 -9.43 10.97
N ILE A 74 5.34 -8.63 10.12
CA ILE A 74 4.77 -7.41 9.56
C ILE A 74 3.92 -7.63 8.31
N GLY A 75 3.68 -8.88 7.90
CA GLY A 75 2.83 -9.23 6.77
C GLY A 75 3.57 -9.40 5.44
N GLY A 76 4.90 -9.56 5.48
CA GLY A 76 5.71 -9.83 4.30
C GLY A 76 5.44 -11.20 3.70
N ILE A 77 5.24 -11.25 2.39
CA ILE A 77 5.11 -12.44 1.56
C ILE A 77 6.38 -12.56 0.72
N PRO A 78 7.16 -13.64 0.85
CA PRO A 78 8.37 -13.82 0.05
C PRO A 78 8.04 -14.10 -1.41
N VAL A 79 8.65 -13.32 -2.33
CA VAL A 79 8.51 -13.51 -3.77
C VAL A 79 9.87 -13.57 -4.44
N ASP A 80 10.04 -14.58 -5.27
CA ASP A 80 11.17 -14.66 -6.17
C ASP A 80 10.89 -13.81 -7.43
N ARG A 81 11.59 -12.70 -7.56
CA ARG A 81 11.42 -11.76 -8.68
C ARG A 81 12.29 -12.08 -9.89
N SER A 82 13.05 -13.17 -9.85
CA SER A 82 13.91 -13.59 -10.96
C SER A 82 13.13 -14.18 -12.14
N LYS A 83 11.90 -14.65 -11.89
CA LYS A 83 11.01 -15.22 -12.91
C LYS A 83 9.83 -14.29 -13.17
N ASN A 84 9.61 -13.94 -14.44
CA ASN A 84 8.69 -12.87 -14.87
C ASN A 84 7.23 -12.95 -14.36
N ASN A 85 6.70 -14.06 -13.97
CA ASN A 85 5.30 -14.17 -13.54
C ASN A 85 5.10 -14.48 -12.05
N ASN A 86 6.18 -14.69 -11.28
CA ASN A 86 6.06 -15.14 -9.89
C ASN A 86 5.33 -14.15 -8.97
N LEU A 87 5.46 -12.84 -9.23
CA LEU A 87 4.82 -11.83 -8.39
C LEU A 87 3.30 -11.89 -8.53
N THR A 88 2.81 -11.89 -9.75
CA THR A 88 1.36 -11.95 -10.04
C THR A 88 0.77 -13.29 -9.60
N THR A 89 1.39 -14.41 -9.95
CA THR A 89 0.94 -15.76 -9.57
C THR A 89 0.89 -15.92 -8.05
N THR A 90 1.92 -15.46 -7.33
CA THR A 90 1.93 -15.49 -5.87
C THR A 90 0.81 -14.65 -5.28
N ALA A 91 0.58 -13.45 -5.82
CA ALA A 91 -0.49 -12.57 -5.36
C ALA A 91 -1.87 -13.20 -5.56
N LEU A 92 -2.15 -13.73 -6.76
CA LEU A 92 -3.43 -14.38 -7.09
C LEU A 92 -3.70 -15.56 -6.17
N ARG A 93 -2.73 -16.45 -5.98
CA ARG A 93 -2.85 -17.57 -5.04
C ARG A 93 -3.24 -17.09 -3.64
N HIS A 94 -2.61 -16.03 -3.11
CA HIS A 94 -2.96 -15.49 -1.81
C HIS A 94 -4.37 -14.88 -1.77
N PHE A 95 -4.84 -14.28 -2.86
CA PHE A 95 -6.24 -13.85 -2.97
C PHE A 95 -7.22 -15.01 -2.99
N GLU A 96 -6.87 -16.13 -3.61
CA GLU A 96 -7.70 -17.34 -3.67
C GLU A 96 -7.78 -18.06 -2.31
N GLU A 97 -6.62 -18.28 -1.68
CA GLU A 97 -6.48 -19.07 -0.44
C GLU A 97 -6.98 -18.37 0.84
N ASN A 98 -7.19 -17.05 0.82
CA ASN A 98 -7.57 -16.32 2.02
C ASN A 98 -8.94 -15.65 1.86
N GLU A 99 -9.80 -15.75 2.87
CA GLU A 99 -11.08 -15.03 2.90
C GLU A 99 -10.89 -13.51 2.95
N THR A 100 -9.81 -13.06 3.59
CA THR A 100 -9.48 -11.63 3.74
C THR A 100 -8.05 -11.39 3.25
N MET A 101 -7.89 -10.48 2.27
CA MET A 101 -6.59 -10.17 1.70
C MET A 101 -6.46 -8.69 1.31
N TYR A 102 -5.52 -8.01 1.93
CA TYR A 102 -5.18 -6.61 1.65
C TYR A 102 -3.74 -6.53 1.15
N LEU A 103 -3.56 -6.46 -0.15
CA LEU A 103 -2.23 -6.46 -0.78
C LEU A 103 -1.77 -5.04 -1.08
N VAL A 104 -0.72 -4.59 -0.39
CA VAL A 104 -0.27 -3.19 -0.40
C VAL A 104 0.83 -2.96 -1.42
N PHE A 105 0.69 -1.90 -2.20
CA PHE A 105 1.65 -1.43 -3.19
C PHE A 105 1.91 0.07 -3.06
N SER A 106 3.17 0.45 -3.34
CA SER A 106 3.52 1.82 -3.74
C SER A 106 3.90 1.75 -5.21
N PRO A 107 3.03 2.19 -6.13
CA PRO A 107 3.19 1.97 -7.57
C PRO A 107 4.36 2.72 -8.17
N GLU A 108 4.83 3.77 -7.52
CA GLU A 108 6.05 4.51 -7.86
C GLU A 108 7.28 3.57 -7.92
N GLY A 109 7.30 2.53 -7.07
CA GLY A 109 8.35 1.51 -7.01
C GLY A 109 9.71 2.01 -6.51
N THR A 110 9.80 3.28 -6.14
CA THR A 110 10.96 3.98 -5.60
C THR A 110 10.51 5.09 -4.65
N ARG A 111 11.44 5.71 -3.92
CA ARG A 111 11.22 6.90 -3.08
C ARG A 111 11.72 8.18 -3.73
N SER A 112 12.16 8.08 -4.97
CA SER A 112 12.49 9.22 -5.82
C SER A 112 11.34 9.43 -6.80
N TYR A 113 11.21 10.65 -7.30
CA TYR A 113 10.24 10.96 -8.34
C TYR A 113 10.29 9.94 -9.48
N ASN A 114 9.15 9.39 -9.83
CA ASN A 114 9.03 8.43 -10.93
C ASN A 114 7.68 8.61 -11.65
N PRO A 115 7.68 9.23 -12.84
CA PRO A 115 6.45 9.39 -13.63
C PRO A 115 5.93 8.06 -14.18
N ASN A 116 6.80 7.04 -14.30
CA ASN A 116 6.49 5.73 -14.88
C ASN A 116 6.14 4.71 -13.80
N TRP A 117 4.89 4.72 -13.35
CA TRP A 117 4.42 3.80 -12.33
C TRP A 117 4.47 2.35 -12.76
N LYS A 118 4.73 1.46 -11.79
CA LYS A 118 4.67 0.00 -12.00
C LYS A 118 3.22 -0.43 -12.12
N LYS A 119 2.84 -1.00 -13.27
CA LYS A 119 1.45 -1.44 -13.57
C LYS A 119 1.06 -2.78 -12.91
N GLY A 120 1.99 -3.44 -12.21
CA GLY A 120 1.76 -4.79 -11.63
C GLY A 120 0.60 -4.87 -10.64
N PHE A 121 0.39 -3.86 -9.80
CA PHE A 121 -0.72 -3.80 -8.86
C PHE A 121 -2.08 -3.82 -9.57
N TYR A 122 -2.17 -3.10 -10.68
CA TYR A 122 -3.38 -3.00 -11.50
C TYR A 122 -3.74 -4.35 -12.14
N HIS A 123 -2.75 -4.99 -12.77
CA HIS A 123 -2.97 -6.31 -13.37
C HIS A 123 -3.34 -7.38 -12.35
N ILE A 124 -2.84 -7.28 -11.11
CA ILE A 124 -3.25 -8.15 -10.02
C ILE A 124 -4.70 -7.87 -9.64
N ALA A 125 -5.10 -6.61 -9.50
CA ALA A 125 -6.48 -6.25 -9.14
C ALA A 125 -7.49 -6.78 -10.18
N ILE A 126 -7.22 -6.56 -11.47
CA ILE A 126 -8.06 -7.07 -12.57
C ILE A 126 -8.16 -8.62 -12.53
N LYS A 127 -7.01 -9.31 -12.46
CA LYS A 127 -6.98 -10.78 -12.51
C LYS A 127 -7.60 -11.43 -11.27
N ALA A 128 -7.46 -10.82 -10.10
CA ALA A 128 -8.08 -11.27 -8.86
C ALA A 128 -9.54 -10.83 -8.73
N ASN A 129 -10.06 -10.02 -9.66
CA ASN A 129 -11.39 -9.41 -9.62
C ASN A 129 -11.68 -8.72 -8.28
N VAL A 130 -10.74 -7.86 -7.85
CA VAL A 130 -10.85 -7.12 -6.60
C VAL A 130 -10.67 -5.61 -6.83
N PRO A 131 -11.29 -4.75 -6.01
CA PRO A 131 -11.11 -3.31 -6.11
C PRO A 131 -9.71 -2.87 -5.67
N ILE A 132 -9.36 -1.65 -6.06
CA ILE A 132 -8.19 -0.92 -5.59
C ILE A 132 -8.63 0.08 -4.53
N TYR A 133 -8.03 0.04 -3.35
CA TYR A 133 -8.24 1.04 -2.33
C TYR A 133 -7.11 2.07 -2.38
N ILE A 134 -7.45 3.33 -2.63
CA ILE A 134 -6.49 4.43 -2.71
C ILE A 134 -6.26 4.94 -1.29
N CYS A 135 -5.02 4.89 -0.83
CA CYS A 135 -4.59 5.34 0.49
C CYS A 135 -3.52 6.41 0.36
N TYR A 136 -3.47 7.30 1.33
CA TYR A 136 -2.54 8.41 1.30
C TYR A 136 -1.82 8.63 2.64
N VAL A 137 -0.65 9.28 2.56
CA VAL A 137 0.08 9.84 3.70
C VAL A 137 0.44 11.28 3.34
N ASP A 138 -0.11 12.25 4.09
CA ASP A 138 0.13 13.68 3.90
C ASP A 138 0.96 14.23 5.06
N TYR A 139 2.21 14.58 4.78
CA TYR A 139 3.14 15.10 5.78
C TYR A 139 2.92 16.58 6.12
N GLU A 140 2.36 17.34 5.20
CA GLU A 140 2.04 18.76 5.44
C GLU A 140 0.92 18.87 6.48
N LYS A 141 -0.14 18.08 6.29
CA LYS A 141 -1.28 18.03 7.19
C LYS A 141 -1.11 17.04 8.34
N LYS A 142 -0.05 16.25 8.31
CA LYS A 142 0.20 15.12 9.23
C LYS A 142 -1.02 14.22 9.39
N ILE A 143 -1.56 13.77 8.28
CA ILE A 143 -2.74 12.90 8.22
C ILE A 143 -2.50 11.76 7.23
N GLY A 144 -3.00 10.58 7.54
CA GLY A 144 -3.01 9.46 6.62
C GLY A 144 -4.29 8.66 6.74
N GLY A 145 -4.69 8.03 5.65
CA GLY A 145 -5.93 7.27 5.66
C GLY A 145 -6.31 6.65 4.32
N PHE A 146 -7.54 6.19 4.28
CA PHE A 146 -8.18 5.62 3.11
C PHE A 146 -8.98 6.73 2.42
N HIS A 147 -8.66 7.00 1.14
CA HIS A 147 -9.35 8.02 0.36
C HIS A 147 -10.63 7.48 -0.27
N SER A 148 -10.49 6.51 -1.17
CA SER A 148 -11.62 5.96 -1.93
C SER A 148 -11.35 4.55 -2.44
N LEU A 149 -12.43 3.83 -2.63
CA LEU A 149 -12.44 2.54 -3.31
C LEU A 149 -12.62 2.78 -4.81
N TYR A 150 -11.83 2.09 -5.63
CA TYR A 150 -11.83 2.21 -7.06
C TYR A 150 -11.96 0.83 -7.73
N TYR A 151 -12.87 0.68 -8.66
CA TYR A 151 -13.04 -0.53 -9.44
C TYR A 151 -12.35 -0.35 -10.80
N PRO A 152 -11.30 -1.13 -11.12
CA PRO A 152 -10.59 -1.02 -12.40
C PRO A 152 -11.54 -1.19 -13.60
N THR A 153 -11.41 -0.31 -14.59
CA THR A 153 -12.27 -0.32 -15.79
C THR A 153 -11.76 -1.24 -16.89
N GLY A 154 -10.47 -1.57 -16.85
CA GLY A 154 -9.76 -2.28 -17.93
C GLY A 154 -8.83 -1.35 -18.73
N ASP A 155 -9.07 -0.05 -18.74
CA ASP A 155 -8.16 0.93 -19.32
C ASP A 155 -7.04 1.28 -18.32
N VAL A 156 -5.90 0.62 -18.47
CA VAL A 156 -4.76 0.72 -17.55
C VAL A 156 -4.26 2.15 -17.42
N ASP A 157 -4.18 2.89 -18.50
CA ASP A 157 -3.54 4.21 -18.52
C ASP A 157 -4.49 5.27 -17.97
N ALA A 158 -5.76 5.22 -18.33
CA ALA A 158 -6.79 6.09 -17.77
C ALA A 158 -6.97 5.87 -16.27
N ASP A 159 -7.02 4.61 -15.82
CA ASP A 159 -7.20 4.25 -14.42
C ASP A 159 -6.00 4.68 -13.55
N ILE A 160 -4.78 4.48 -14.05
CA ILE A 160 -3.56 4.94 -13.35
C ILE A 160 -3.52 6.47 -13.29
N LEU A 161 -3.89 7.16 -14.36
CA LEU A 161 -3.96 8.61 -14.37
C LEU A 161 -4.99 9.13 -13.35
N TYR A 162 -6.14 8.49 -13.25
CA TYR A 162 -7.16 8.80 -12.24
C TYR A 162 -6.58 8.68 -10.81
N ILE A 163 -5.90 7.57 -10.51
CA ILE A 163 -5.29 7.33 -9.20
C ILE A 163 -4.19 8.37 -8.91
N LYS A 164 -3.36 8.71 -9.90
CA LYS A 164 -2.35 9.76 -9.78
C LYS A 164 -2.98 11.12 -9.47
N ASN A 165 -4.06 11.47 -10.16
CA ASN A 165 -4.77 12.74 -9.95
C ASN A 165 -5.37 12.90 -8.56
N ILE A 166 -5.67 11.79 -7.88
CA ILE A 166 -6.04 11.81 -6.46
C ILE A 166 -4.80 12.00 -5.60
N LEU A 167 -3.77 11.17 -5.80
CA LEU A 167 -2.62 11.10 -4.91
C LEU A 167 -1.69 12.32 -4.98
N LYS A 168 -1.63 13.03 -6.11
CA LYS A 168 -0.85 14.27 -6.24
C LYS A 168 -1.32 15.41 -5.32
N ASN A 169 -2.54 15.34 -4.78
CA ASN A 169 -3.06 16.33 -3.84
C ASN A 169 -2.49 16.19 -2.41
N PHE A 170 -1.74 15.13 -2.16
CA PHE A 170 -1.12 14.86 -0.86
C PHE A 170 0.39 15.09 -0.92
N LYS A 171 0.95 15.63 0.16
CA LYS A 171 2.37 16.00 0.21
C LYS A 171 3.19 14.90 0.91
N GLY A 172 4.12 14.30 0.18
CA GLY A 172 5.11 13.38 0.74
C GLY A 172 6.06 14.08 1.73
N ARG A 173 6.86 13.29 2.44
CA ARG A 173 7.92 13.84 3.33
C ARG A 173 8.92 14.72 2.59
N PHE A 174 9.18 14.38 1.34
CA PHE A 174 10.03 15.12 0.41
C PHE A 174 9.16 15.49 -0.81
N PRO A 175 8.52 16.68 -0.79
CA PRO A 175 7.55 17.08 -1.83
C PRO A 175 8.12 17.04 -3.25
N GLU A 176 9.41 17.36 -3.41
CA GLU A 176 10.14 17.34 -4.69
C GLU A 176 10.27 15.93 -5.32
N LYS A 177 9.97 14.90 -4.54
CA LYS A 177 9.96 13.50 -4.97
C LYS A 177 8.55 12.93 -5.14
N GLY A 178 7.54 13.79 -4.97
CA GLY A 178 6.13 13.41 -4.97
C GLY A 178 5.58 13.06 -6.35
N ILE A 179 4.27 13.17 -6.47
CA ILE A 179 3.50 12.86 -7.68
C ILE A 179 3.09 14.17 -8.34
N ASP A 180 3.25 14.26 -9.67
CA ASP A 180 2.83 15.42 -10.49
C ASP A 180 1.32 15.38 -10.81
#